data_720d59af107ac2265b305327f8e8c5cd
#
_entry.id   720d59af107ac2265b305327f8e8c5cd
#
_cell.length_a   1.000
_cell.length_b   1.000
_cell.length_c   1.000
_cell.angle_alpha   90.00
_cell.angle_beta   90.00
_cell.angle_gamma   90.00
#
_symmetry.space_group_name_H-M   'P 1'
#
loop_
_entity.id
_entity.type
_entity.pdbx_description
1 polymer ?
#
loop_
_entity_poly.entity_id
_entity_poly.type
_entity_poly.pdbx_seq_one_letter_code
_entity_poly.pdbx_strand_id
1 'polypeptide(L)'
;MISGANRVVVLGLVLCLCACSQKPEPASAPAASPAEPAAGQLTVPSTGQIETAVVDFKPVQPELVLVGKIAYGEDRYSKISSPLQGRVVEVRAKLGDRVEAGATLLVIDSSDITAAYSEFVKEASELEYSSRAQELAKELYATKALALKDLKQAENDLIKARAEFRRSKERLLSLRIPAAELEKPLAQQRITSRFEMKSPLAGTVVERAVTPGQSVGGDPAQVLFTVADLDRLQVVADVYERDLALVKVSQVGRINVEAYPGTDFASVVASIGDVVDPNTRTIKVRAWVDNRDQRLKPEMFARLRLDVGDATPFLAIPKEAVVEIDGKHFVYVVEAPGRYVKREVVVSNVSGGQVRVLEGVTSGQRIVTKGAVLIKGQEVK
;
A
#
# COMPACT_ATOMS: atom_id res chain seq x y z
N MET A 1 -36.89 30.29 35.95
CA MET A 1 -38.34 30.15 35.93
C MET A 1 -38.67 28.68 35.86
N ILE A 2 -39.16 28.17 37.00
CA ILE A 2 -40.22 27.17 37.22
C ILE A 2 -39.87 25.75 36.76
N SER A 3 -39.44 24.87 37.63
CA SER A 3 -40.13 24.16 38.76
C SER A 3 -40.99 22.99 38.30
N GLY A 4 -40.75 21.80 38.90
CA GLY A 4 -41.65 20.68 38.87
C GLY A 4 -41.07 19.37 39.38
N ALA A 5 -40.90 19.26 40.67
CA ALA A 5 -40.70 17.98 41.39
C ALA A 5 -42.01 17.21 41.47
N ASN A 6 -41.93 15.89 41.49
CA ASN A 6 -42.90 15.09 42.26
C ASN A 6 -42.32 13.79 42.80
N ARG A 7 -42.23 13.72 44.10
CA ARG A 7 -42.05 12.53 44.96
C ARG A 7 -43.40 11.87 45.15
N VAL A 8 -43.45 10.55 45.15
CA VAL A 8 -44.47 9.80 45.92
C VAL A 8 -43.81 8.64 46.64
N VAL A 9 -43.99 8.67 47.95
CA VAL A 9 -43.68 7.66 48.99
C VAL A 9 -44.98 6.93 49.32
N VAL A 10 -44.94 5.61 49.46
CA VAL A 10 -45.87 4.81 50.26
C VAL A 10 -45.14 3.49 50.63
N LEU A 11 -44.65 3.29 51.76
CA LEU A 11 -45.14 2.87 53.12
C LEU A 11 -45.87 1.51 53.16
N GLY A 12 -45.14 0.52 53.66
CA GLY A 12 -45.51 -0.35 54.80
C GLY A 12 -46.38 -1.55 54.54
N LEU A 13 -45.89 -2.72 54.86
CA LEU A 13 -46.52 -3.53 55.96
C LEU A 13 -45.65 -4.72 56.36
N VAL A 14 -45.32 -4.78 57.61
CA VAL A 14 -44.70 -5.90 58.34
C VAL A 14 -45.82 -6.89 58.77
N LEU A 15 -45.63 -8.18 58.61
CA LEU A 15 -46.30 -9.17 59.46
C LEU A 15 -45.35 -10.35 59.70
N CYS A 16 -44.93 -10.47 60.94
CA CYS A 16 -44.38 -11.66 61.58
C CYS A 16 -45.44 -12.72 61.80
N LEU A 17 -45.13 -14.00 61.64
CA LEU A 17 -45.64 -15.04 62.53
C LEU A 17 -44.73 -16.29 62.52
N CYS A 18 -44.54 -16.75 63.72
CA CYS A 18 -43.64 -17.75 64.24
C CYS A 18 -43.91 -19.23 63.87
N ALA A 19 -42.80 -19.97 64.03
CA ALA A 19 -42.71 -21.31 64.64
C ALA A 19 -43.08 -22.55 63.81
N CYS A 20 -42.14 -23.46 63.57
CA CYS A 20 -41.97 -24.69 64.39
C CYS A 20 -40.80 -25.50 63.83
N SER A 21 -39.95 -25.85 64.77
CA SER A 21 -38.90 -26.85 64.69
C SER A 21 -39.45 -28.24 64.42
N GLN A 22 -38.95 -28.90 63.37
CA GLN A 22 -38.90 -30.34 63.28
C GLN A 22 -37.72 -30.81 62.47
N LYS A 23 -36.87 -31.57 63.08
CA LYS A 23 -35.72 -32.31 62.58
C LYS A 23 -36.20 -33.54 61.85
N PRO A 24 -35.86 -33.81 60.60
CA PRO A 24 -36.00 -35.11 60.00
C PRO A 24 -34.66 -35.83 59.94
N GLU A 25 -34.75 -37.08 60.27
CA GLU A 25 -33.87 -38.22 60.18
C GLU A 25 -33.28 -38.43 58.75
N PRO A 26 -32.08 -39.06 58.61
CA PRO A 26 -31.46 -39.23 57.33
C PRO A 26 -32.14 -40.28 56.47
N ALA A 27 -32.74 -39.87 55.36
CA ALA A 27 -33.27 -40.78 54.36
C ALA A 27 -32.10 -41.26 53.44
N SER A 28 -32.09 -42.60 53.33
CA SER A 28 -31.20 -43.39 52.46
C SER A 28 -31.11 -42.87 51.03
N ALA A 29 -29.89 -42.89 50.52
CA ALA A 29 -29.57 -42.58 49.13
C ALA A 29 -30.34 -43.50 48.16
N PRO A 30 -30.92 -42.94 47.08
CA PRO A 30 -31.38 -43.75 45.95
C PRO A 30 -30.19 -44.28 45.18
N ALA A 31 -30.21 -45.53 44.86
CA ALA A 31 -29.26 -46.24 44.00
C ALA A 31 -29.08 -45.54 42.67
N ALA A 32 -27.84 -45.43 42.29
CA ALA A 32 -27.45 -44.93 40.98
C ALA A 32 -28.16 -45.74 39.88
N SER A 33 -28.96 -45.01 39.09
CA SER A 33 -29.48 -45.52 37.80
C SER A 33 -28.33 -45.79 36.89
N PRO A 34 -28.30 -46.88 36.12
CA PRO A 34 -27.22 -47.08 35.13
C PRO A 34 -27.26 -45.98 34.09
N ALA A 35 -26.11 -45.32 33.87
CA ALA A 35 -25.93 -44.38 32.82
C ALA A 35 -26.32 -45.04 31.48
N GLU A 36 -27.25 -44.42 30.75
CA GLU A 36 -27.52 -44.76 29.35
C GLU A 36 -26.22 -44.75 28.56
N PRO A 37 -25.97 -45.72 27.69
CA PRO A 37 -24.79 -45.72 26.84
C PRO A 37 -24.88 -44.54 25.88
N ALA A 38 -23.94 -43.60 26.00
CA ALA A 38 -23.80 -42.51 25.09
C ALA A 38 -23.72 -43.02 23.64
N ALA A 39 -24.71 -42.66 22.84
CA ALA A 39 -24.73 -42.96 21.43
C ALA A 39 -23.46 -42.36 20.76
N GLY A 40 -22.65 -43.21 20.09
CA GLY A 40 -21.51 -42.78 19.32
C GLY A 40 -20.17 -43.47 19.55
N GLN A 41 -20.15 -44.67 20.15
CA GLN A 41 -18.91 -45.45 20.25
C GLN A 41 -18.68 -46.30 18.99
N LEU A 42 -17.63 -46.00 18.23
CA LEU A 42 -17.23 -46.72 17.05
C LEU A 42 -15.98 -47.53 17.30
N THR A 43 -16.06 -48.85 17.02
CA THR A 43 -14.91 -49.75 17.07
C THR A 43 -14.46 -50.01 15.63
N VAL A 44 -13.32 -49.44 15.25
CA VAL A 44 -12.72 -49.65 13.93
C VAL A 44 -11.48 -50.51 14.09
N PRO A 45 -11.33 -51.65 13.36
CA PRO A 45 -10.08 -52.41 13.40
C PRO A 45 -8.92 -51.46 12.94
N SER A 46 -7.79 -51.54 13.64
CA SER A 46 -6.59 -50.76 13.41
C SER A 46 -5.99 -51.08 12.04
N THR A 47 -6.47 -50.45 11.01
CA THR A 47 -5.81 -50.37 9.73
C THR A 47 -4.86 -49.18 9.76
N GLY A 48 -3.60 -49.36 9.36
CA GLY A 48 -2.48 -48.41 9.44
C GLY A 48 -2.62 -47.07 8.72
N GLN A 49 -3.84 -46.58 8.57
CA GLN A 49 -4.16 -45.30 7.91
C GLN A 49 -4.70 -44.20 8.85
N ILE A 50 -4.77 -44.51 10.18
CA ILE A 50 -5.27 -43.55 11.16
C ILE A 50 -4.10 -42.93 11.92
N GLU A 51 -3.85 -41.65 11.70
CA GLU A 51 -2.90 -40.88 12.51
C GLU A 51 -3.64 -40.16 13.66
N THR A 52 -3.01 -40.09 14.81
CA THR A 52 -3.58 -39.42 15.97
C THR A 52 -2.62 -38.39 16.53
N ALA A 53 -3.13 -37.28 17.06
CA ALA A 53 -2.34 -36.28 17.76
C ALA A 53 -2.97 -35.98 19.14
N VAL A 54 -2.12 -35.52 20.06
CA VAL A 54 -2.58 -35.03 21.37
C VAL A 54 -3.01 -33.58 21.19
N VAL A 55 -4.18 -33.26 21.74
CA VAL A 55 -4.67 -31.88 21.82
C VAL A 55 -3.87 -31.15 22.86
N ASP A 56 -3.18 -30.11 22.47
CA ASP A 56 -2.35 -29.31 23.37
C ASP A 56 -2.53 -27.81 23.13
N PHE A 57 -2.19 -27.03 24.16
CA PHE A 57 -2.16 -25.58 24.03
C PHE A 57 -1.00 -25.18 23.15
N LYS A 58 -1.31 -24.50 22.05
CA LYS A 58 -0.30 -23.88 21.21
C LYS A 58 -0.45 -22.37 21.31
N PRO A 59 0.67 -21.64 21.45
CA PRO A 59 0.64 -20.20 21.30
C PRO A 59 0.32 -19.90 19.83
N VAL A 60 -0.86 -19.42 19.58
CA VAL A 60 -1.26 -18.96 18.25
C VAL A 60 -1.45 -17.46 18.31
N GLN A 61 -0.74 -16.78 17.46
CA GLN A 61 -0.84 -15.34 17.33
C GLN A 61 -2.00 -15.02 16.37
N PRO A 62 -2.97 -14.21 16.79
CA PRO A 62 -4.05 -13.80 15.90
C PRO A 62 -3.46 -13.03 14.70
N GLU A 63 -3.99 -13.29 13.52
CA GLU A 63 -3.60 -12.58 12.30
C GLU A 63 -4.74 -11.66 11.84
N LEU A 64 -4.40 -10.43 11.53
CA LEU A 64 -5.27 -9.52 10.80
C LEU A 64 -4.92 -9.60 9.31
N VAL A 65 -5.90 -9.94 8.49
CA VAL A 65 -5.72 -10.05 7.04
C VAL A 65 -6.35 -8.83 6.37
N LEU A 66 -5.52 -8.02 5.75
CA LEU A 66 -5.92 -6.83 5.00
C LEU A 66 -5.84 -7.11 3.51
N VAL A 67 -6.86 -6.71 2.78
CA VAL A 67 -6.89 -6.81 1.31
C VAL A 67 -6.35 -5.52 0.72
N GLY A 68 -5.53 -5.64 -0.30
CA GLY A 68 -4.92 -4.50 -0.96
C GLY A 68 -4.32 -4.85 -2.31
N LYS A 69 -3.47 -3.97 -2.80
CA LYS A 69 -2.74 -4.16 -4.06
C LYS A 69 -1.28 -3.73 -3.93
N ILE A 70 -0.44 -4.32 -4.76
CA ILE A 70 0.94 -3.88 -4.95
C ILE A 70 0.91 -2.54 -5.68
N ALA A 71 1.70 -1.58 -5.23
CA ALA A 71 1.84 -0.27 -5.84
C ALA A 71 3.31 0.15 -5.91
N TYR A 72 3.59 1.15 -6.72
CA TYR A 72 4.89 1.82 -6.66
C TYR A 72 5.08 2.52 -5.32
N GLY A 73 6.31 2.62 -4.85
CA GLY A 73 6.65 3.56 -3.77
C GLY A 73 6.40 5.00 -4.21
N GLU A 74 5.81 5.83 -3.36
CA GLU A 74 5.38 7.20 -3.72
C GLU A 74 6.51 8.04 -4.32
N ASP A 75 7.74 7.93 -3.78
CA ASP A 75 8.92 8.66 -4.27
C ASP A 75 9.79 7.84 -5.24
N ARG A 76 9.30 6.68 -5.71
CA ARG A 76 10.07 5.72 -6.53
C ARG A 76 9.52 5.54 -7.93
N TYR A 77 8.62 6.41 -8.37
CA TYR A 77 8.17 6.44 -9.74
C TYR A 77 7.95 7.87 -10.21
N SER A 78 8.02 8.08 -11.50
CA SER A 78 7.76 9.37 -12.12
C SER A 78 6.94 9.20 -13.38
N LYS A 79 5.86 9.96 -13.45
CA LYS A 79 5.09 10.16 -14.69
C LYS A 79 5.69 11.36 -15.43
N ILE A 80 6.14 11.12 -16.63
CA ILE A 80 6.92 12.09 -17.41
C ILE A 80 6.03 12.59 -18.56
N SER A 81 5.74 13.88 -18.55
CA SER A 81 5.03 14.61 -19.60
C SER A 81 5.96 15.61 -20.31
N SER A 82 5.59 16.07 -21.49
CA SER A 82 6.39 17.08 -22.19
C SER A 82 6.13 18.47 -21.64
N PRO A 83 7.18 19.21 -21.23
CA PRO A 83 7.06 20.60 -20.80
C PRO A 83 6.94 21.57 -22.00
N LEU A 84 7.19 21.10 -23.23
CA LEU A 84 7.23 21.89 -24.45
C LEU A 84 6.32 21.30 -25.51
N GLN A 85 5.78 22.17 -26.36
CA GLN A 85 5.11 21.73 -27.58
C GLN A 85 6.14 21.35 -28.63
N GLY A 86 5.85 20.29 -29.38
CA GLY A 86 6.72 19.84 -30.45
C GLY A 86 6.35 18.50 -31.02
N ARG A 87 7.17 18.04 -31.96
CA ARG A 87 7.02 16.75 -32.61
C ARG A 87 8.11 15.79 -32.16
N VAL A 88 7.71 14.56 -31.79
CA VAL A 88 8.67 13.52 -31.42
C VAL A 88 9.46 13.07 -32.64
N VAL A 89 10.78 13.29 -32.59
CA VAL A 89 11.71 12.88 -33.66
C VAL A 89 12.19 11.47 -33.46
N GLU A 90 12.56 11.16 -32.23
CA GLU A 90 13.17 9.88 -31.86
C GLU A 90 12.69 9.44 -30.50
N VAL A 91 12.42 8.16 -30.35
CA VAL A 91 12.13 7.51 -29.07
C VAL A 91 13.24 6.52 -28.78
N ARG A 92 14.05 6.77 -27.75
CA ARG A 92 15.22 5.97 -27.39
C ARG A 92 14.91 4.88 -26.41
N ALA A 93 14.02 5.15 -25.44
CA ALA A 93 13.63 4.16 -24.43
C ALA A 93 12.43 3.34 -24.87
N LYS A 94 12.48 2.04 -24.60
CA LYS A 94 11.41 1.08 -24.86
C LYS A 94 10.76 0.64 -23.55
N LEU A 95 9.56 0.09 -23.64
CA LEU A 95 8.90 -0.55 -22.52
C LEU A 95 9.77 -1.69 -21.99
N GLY A 96 10.02 -1.74 -20.69
CA GLY A 96 10.85 -2.73 -20.02
C GLY A 96 12.34 -2.35 -19.93
N ASP A 97 12.79 -1.30 -20.61
CA ASP A 97 14.20 -0.88 -20.53
C ASP A 97 14.52 -0.36 -19.12
N ARG A 98 15.72 -0.70 -18.63
CA ARG A 98 16.28 -0.11 -17.42
C ARG A 98 17.06 1.15 -17.79
N VAL A 99 16.70 2.27 -17.18
CA VAL A 99 17.30 3.59 -17.46
C VAL A 99 17.90 4.19 -16.20
N GLU A 100 18.97 4.94 -16.36
CA GLU A 100 19.58 5.71 -15.29
C GLU A 100 18.94 7.10 -15.18
N ALA A 101 19.11 7.74 -14.03
CA ALA A 101 18.72 9.14 -13.87
C ALA A 101 19.51 10.01 -14.88
N GLY A 102 18.81 10.86 -15.63
CA GLY A 102 19.39 11.69 -16.69
C GLY A 102 19.48 11.01 -18.06
N ALA A 103 19.16 9.72 -18.21
CA ALA A 103 19.11 9.03 -19.50
C ALA A 103 18.05 9.66 -20.41
N THR A 104 18.36 9.85 -21.69
CA THR A 104 17.45 10.43 -22.69
C THR A 104 16.41 9.37 -23.10
N LEU A 105 15.13 9.66 -22.84
CA LEU A 105 14.00 8.80 -23.18
C LEU A 105 13.50 9.03 -24.59
N LEU A 106 13.40 10.29 -25.00
CA LEU A 106 12.99 10.72 -26.34
C LEU A 106 13.57 12.08 -26.70
N VAL A 107 13.51 12.41 -27.98
CA VAL A 107 13.91 13.71 -28.53
C VAL A 107 12.70 14.35 -29.23
N ILE A 108 12.42 15.59 -28.85
CA ILE A 108 11.33 16.41 -29.41
C ILE A 108 11.94 17.51 -30.24
N ASP A 109 11.41 17.77 -31.43
CA ASP A 109 11.66 18.98 -32.20
C ASP A 109 10.62 20.03 -31.80
N SER A 110 11.07 21.10 -31.15
CA SER A 110 10.20 22.12 -30.56
C SER A 110 10.41 23.49 -31.21
N SER A 111 9.33 24.04 -31.73
CA SER A 111 9.29 25.43 -32.23
C SER A 111 9.48 26.45 -31.10
N ASP A 112 9.16 26.09 -29.87
CA ASP A 112 9.28 26.98 -28.70
C ASP A 112 10.74 27.34 -28.42
N ILE A 113 11.65 26.36 -28.59
CA ILE A 113 13.11 26.61 -28.46
C ILE A 113 13.58 27.53 -29.56
N THR A 114 13.15 27.28 -30.80
CA THR A 114 13.55 28.12 -31.95
C THR A 114 13.07 29.56 -31.78
N ALA A 115 11.82 29.74 -31.33
CA ALA A 115 11.27 31.07 -31.07
C ALA A 115 12.00 31.79 -29.93
N ALA A 116 12.25 31.09 -28.82
CA ALA A 116 12.96 31.63 -27.66
C ALA A 116 14.41 32.01 -28.03
N TYR A 117 15.07 31.19 -28.86
CA TYR A 117 16.43 31.51 -29.33
C TYR A 117 16.46 32.70 -30.25
N SER A 118 15.51 32.81 -31.18
CA SER A 118 15.41 33.99 -32.07
C SER A 118 15.17 35.27 -31.28
N GLU A 119 14.33 35.23 -30.24
CA GLU A 119 14.12 36.35 -29.31
C GLU A 119 15.43 36.71 -28.56
N PHE A 120 16.14 35.70 -28.05
CA PHE A 120 17.42 35.91 -27.35
C PHE A 120 18.46 36.58 -28.25
N VAL A 121 18.60 36.15 -29.52
CA VAL A 121 19.53 36.73 -30.47
C VAL A 121 19.17 38.19 -30.78
N LYS A 122 17.87 38.47 -30.94
CA LYS A 122 17.36 39.84 -31.14
C LYS A 122 17.68 40.74 -29.95
N GLU A 123 17.38 40.30 -28.73
CA GLU A 123 17.61 41.10 -27.53
C GLU A 123 19.11 41.24 -27.20
N ALA A 124 19.95 40.27 -27.58
CA ALA A 124 21.41 40.41 -27.49
C ALA A 124 21.94 41.49 -28.42
N SER A 125 21.42 41.55 -29.63
CA SER A 125 21.81 42.60 -30.62
C SER A 125 21.34 43.99 -30.19
N GLU A 126 20.12 44.09 -29.61
CA GLU A 126 19.59 45.36 -29.09
C GLU A 126 20.39 45.83 -27.86
N LEU A 127 20.82 44.93 -26.98
CA LEU A 127 21.70 45.24 -25.86
C LEU A 127 23.04 45.78 -26.33
N GLU A 128 23.64 45.17 -27.35
CA GLU A 128 24.91 45.62 -27.92
C GLU A 128 24.75 47.00 -28.53
N TYR A 129 23.69 47.25 -29.32
CA TYR A 129 23.37 48.55 -29.91
C TYR A 129 23.16 49.62 -28.81
N SER A 130 22.30 49.38 -27.86
CA SER A 130 22.00 50.33 -26.77
C SER A 130 23.22 50.62 -25.90
N SER A 131 24.12 49.64 -25.71
CA SER A 131 25.36 49.82 -24.95
C SER A 131 26.31 50.76 -25.69
N ARG A 132 26.49 50.56 -27.01
CA ARG A 132 27.33 51.44 -27.85
C ARG A 132 26.72 52.85 -27.95
N ALA A 133 25.41 52.97 -28.10
CA ALA A 133 24.69 54.24 -28.15
C ALA A 133 24.86 55.05 -26.85
N GLN A 134 24.76 54.39 -25.71
CA GLN A 134 24.96 55.01 -24.41
C GLN A 134 26.40 55.46 -24.19
N GLU A 135 27.37 54.65 -24.60
CA GLU A 135 28.80 55.00 -24.53
C GLU A 135 29.11 56.24 -25.36
N LEU A 136 28.65 56.31 -26.63
CA LEU A 136 28.76 57.46 -27.50
C LEU A 136 28.05 58.70 -26.92
N ALA A 137 26.82 58.54 -26.40
CA ALA A 137 26.07 59.63 -25.78
C ALA A 137 26.82 60.22 -24.56
N LYS A 138 27.49 59.37 -23.78
CA LYS A 138 28.30 59.77 -22.64
C LYS A 138 29.55 60.58 -23.07
N GLU A 139 30.24 60.14 -24.14
CA GLU A 139 31.37 60.87 -24.70
C GLU A 139 30.96 62.22 -25.25
N LEU A 140 29.87 62.30 -26.02
CA LEU A 140 29.35 63.53 -26.55
C LEU A 140 28.88 64.52 -25.49
N TYR A 141 28.25 64.01 -24.41
CA TYR A 141 27.86 64.82 -23.27
C TYR A 141 29.08 65.42 -22.54
N ALA A 142 30.15 64.64 -22.34
CA ALA A 142 31.39 65.09 -21.72
C ALA A 142 32.05 66.26 -22.52
N THR A 143 31.92 66.25 -23.81
CA THR A 143 32.38 67.32 -24.69
C THR A 143 31.37 68.47 -24.91
N LYS A 144 30.22 68.42 -24.17
CA LYS A 144 29.09 69.37 -24.25
C LYS A 144 28.43 69.42 -25.68
N ALA A 145 28.57 68.36 -26.46
CA ALA A 145 27.96 68.23 -27.76
C ALA A 145 26.55 67.57 -27.72
N LEU A 146 26.09 67.10 -26.53
CA LEU A 146 24.79 66.44 -26.35
C LEU A 146 24.08 67.01 -25.12
N ALA A 147 22.74 67.07 -25.18
CA ALA A 147 21.93 67.51 -24.03
C ALA A 147 21.82 66.38 -22.96
N LEU A 148 21.72 66.79 -21.68
CA LEU A 148 21.53 65.83 -20.57
C LEU A 148 20.31 64.95 -20.75
N LYS A 149 19.24 65.46 -21.37
CA LYS A 149 18.02 64.71 -21.66
C LYS A 149 18.33 63.49 -22.57
N ASP A 150 19.13 63.68 -23.60
CA ASP A 150 19.44 62.63 -24.59
C ASP A 150 20.38 61.57 -23.99
N LEU A 151 21.34 61.98 -23.12
CA LEU A 151 22.14 61.02 -22.35
C LEU A 151 21.26 60.20 -21.43
N LYS A 152 20.33 60.85 -20.71
CA LYS A 152 19.39 60.10 -19.84
C LYS A 152 18.48 59.14 -20.62
N GLN A 153 18.09 59.52 -21.81
CA GLN A 153 17.34 58.63 -22.71
C GLN A 153 18.19 57.41 -23.07
N ALA A 154 19.42 57.57 -23.52
CA ALA A 154 20.32 56.46 -23.85
C ALA A 154 20.62 55.55 -22.65
N GLU A 155 20.76 56.12 -21.43
CA GLU A 155 20.89 55.34 -20.20
C GLU A 155 19.65 54.50 -19.93
N ASN A 156 18.44 55.06 -20.08
CA ASN A 156 17.18 54.34 -19.88
C ASN A 156 16.98 53.23 -20.93
N ASP A 157 17.33 53.47 -22.18
CA ASP A 157 17.26 52.49 -23.27
C ASP A 157 18.21 51.32 -23.02
N LEU A 158 19.41 51.56 -22.50
CA LEU A 158 20.33 50.51 -22.09
C LEU A 158 19.78 49.69 -20.92
N ILE A 159 19.19 50.36 -19.90
CA ILE A 159 18.58 49.65 -18.77
C ILE A 159 17.47 48.74 -19.25
N LYS A 160 16.61 49.22 -20.15
CA LYS A 160 15.53 48.44 -20.76
C LYS A 160 16.07 47.25 -21.56
N ALA A 161 17.03 47.48 -22.45
CA ALA A 161 17.65 46.43 -23.27
C ALA A 161 18.30 45.32 -22.39
N ARG A 162 18.96 45.71 -21.29
CA ARG A 162 19.52 44.75 -20.31
C ARG A 162 18.44 43.90 -19.65
N ALA A 163 17.30 44.48 -19.30
CA ALA A 163 16.20 43.76 -18.68
C ALA A 163 15.58 42.75 -19.65
N GLU A 164 15.36 43.14 -20.92
CA GLU A 164 14.79 42.24 -21.94
C GLU A 164 15.76 41.11 -22.30
N PHE A 165 17.05 41.40 -22.47
CA PHE A 165 18.08 40.37 -22.67
C PHE A 165 18.13 39.37 -21.51
N ARG A 166 18.06 39.85 -20.28
CA ARG A 166 18.04 38.97 -19.10
C ARG A 166 16.79 38.06 -19.14
N ARG A 167 15.62 38.61 -19.44
CA ARG A 167 14.37 37.87 -19.57
C ARG A 167 14.46 36.77 -20.62
N SER A 168 15.00 37.10 -21.81
CA SER A 168 15.15 36.11 -22.91
C SER A 168 16.18 35.03 -22.56
N LYS A 169 17.26 35.36 -21.85
CA LYS A 169 18.25 34.41 -21.32
C LYS A 169 17.60 33.45 -20.31
N GLU A 170 16.86 33.97 -19.32
CA GLU A 170 16.16 33.15 -18.30
C GLU A 170 15.12 32.23 -18.94
N ARG A 171 14.45 32.66 -19.99
CA ARG A 171 13.53 31.81 -20.76
C ARG A 171 14.26 30.60 -21.35
N LEU A 172 15.42 30.77 -22.00
CA LEU A 172 16.20 29.66 -22.52
C LEU A 172 16.74 28.73 -21.44
N LEU A 173 17.15 29.28 -20.30
CA LEU A 173 17.56 28.48 -19.13
C LEU A 173 16.40 27.63 -18.60
N SER A 174 15.18 28.18 -18.54
CA SER A 174 13.98 27.44 -18.15
C SER A 174 13.65 26.30 -19.11
N LEU A 175 13.99 26.44 -20.38
CA LEU A 175 13.92 25.41 -21.42
C LEU A 175 15.09 24.41 -21.35
N ARG A 176 15.89 24.47 -20.28
CA ARG A 176 17.05 23.59 -20.03
C ARG A 176 18.18 23.69 -21.05
N ILE A 177 18.30 24.80 -21.74
CA ILE A 177 19.49 25.09 -22.54
C ILE A 177 20.65 25.37 -21.57
N PRO A 178 21.82 24.72 -21.75
CA PRO A 178 22.96 24.91 -20.83
C PRO A 178 23.45 26.35 -20.80
N ALA A 179 23.67 26.91 -19.62
CA ALA A 179 24.19 28.27 -19.46
C ALA A 179 25.52 28.47 -20.22
N ALA A 180 26.40 27.47 -20.18
CA ALA A 180 27.65 27.48 -20.90
C ALA A 180 27.50 27.64 -22.44
N GLU A 181 26.38 27.23 -23.03
CA GLU A 181 26.10 27.43 -24.43
C GLU A 181 25.68 28.88 -24.73
N LEU A 182 24.90 29.48 -23.80
CA LEU A 182 24.44 30.87 -23.92
C LEU A 182 25.53 31.91 -23.64
N GLU A 183 26.63 31.53 -23.02
CA GLU A 183 27.79 32.40 -22.75
C GLU A 183 28.79 32.46 -23.92
N LYS A 184 28.65 31.55 -24.88
CA LYS A 184 29.46 31.62 -26.10
C LYS A 184 29.05 32.80 -26.97
N PRO A 185 29.98 33.33 -27.79
CA PRO A 185 29.63 34.31 -28.84
C PRO A 185 28.50 33.76 -29.72
N LEU A 186 27.54 34.59 -30.13
CA LEU A 186 26.36 34.18 -30.90
C LEU A 186 26.72 33.33 -32.13
N ALA A 187 27.82 33.68 -32.84
CA ALA A 187 28.30 32.93 -34.00
C ALA A 187 28.80 31.51 -33.68
N GLN A 188 29.08 31.20 -32.40
CA GLN A 188 29.60 29.92 -31.94
C GLN A 188 28.52 29.08 -31.19
N GLN A 189 27.37 29.66 -30.94
CA GLN A 189 26.27 28.97 -30.29
C GLN A 189 25.66 27.93 -31.23
N ARG A 190 25.44 26.71 -30.68
CA ARG A 190 24.83 25.58 -31.40
C ARG A 190 23.53 25.19 -30.74
N ILE A 191 22.56 26.09 -30.73
CA ILE A 191 21.23 25.81 -30.18
C ILE A 191 20.38 25.24 -31.31
N THR A 192 19.86 24.05 -31.07
CA THR A 192 18.96 23.34 -31.97
C THR A 192 17.55 23.31 -31.39
N SER A 193 16.55 23.16 -32.25
CA SER A 193 15.15 22.96 -31.84
C SER A 193 14.91 21.64 -31.07
N ARG A 194 15.94 20.77 -30.99
CA ARG A 194 15.84 19.46 -30.36
C ARG A 194 15.93 19.55 -28.86
N PHE A 195 14.88 19.07 -28.19
CA PHE A 195 14.80 18.93 -26.75
C PHE A 195 14.91 17.45 -26.35
N GLU A 196 15.91 17.14 -25.54
CA GLU A 196 16.07 15.81 -24.98
C GLU A 196 15.28 15.67 -23.67
N MET A 197 14.24 14.85 -23.68
CA MET A 197 13.52 14.50 -22.48
C MET A 197 14.25 13.40 -21.73
N LYS A 198 14.63 13.67 -20.49
CA LYS A 198 15.45 12.80 -19.66
C LYS A 198 14.66 12.20 -18.51
N SER A 199 15.04 11.00 -18.08
CA SER A 199 14.47 10.38 -16.88
C SER A 199 14.91 11.14 -15.63
N PRO A 200 13.98 11.50 -14.72
CA PRO A 200 14.34 12.16 -13.46
C PRO A 200 14.91 11.19 -12.42
N LEU A 201 14.68 9.88 -12.58
CA LEU A 201 15.15 8.84 -11.66
C LEU A 201 15.67 7.61 -12.43
N ALA A 202 16.47 6.81 -11.76
CA ALA A 202 16.86 5.49 -12.26
C ALA A 202 15.73 4.48 -12.00
N GLY A 203 15.45 3.62 -12.99
CA GLY A 203 14.37 2.63 -12.87
C GLY A 203 14.07 1.94 -14.18
N THR A 204 12.94 1.27 -14.22
CA THR A 204 12.43 0.58 -15.42
C THR A 204 11.31 1.38 -16.05
N VAL A 205 11.30 1.46 -17.37
CA VAL A 205 10.18 2.06 -18.15
C VAL A 205 8.99 1.10 -18.07
N VAL A 206 7.99 1.46 -17.27
CA VAL A 206 6.80 0.63 -17.04
C VAL A 206 5.63 1.01 -17.93
N GLU A 207 5.66 2.21 -18.51
CA GLU A 207 4.66 2.68 -19.45
C GLU A 207 5.32 3.58 -20.50
N ARG A 208 4.89 3.41 -21.75
CA ARG A 208 5.27 4.26 -22.88
C ARG A 208 4.05 4.53 -23.74
N ALA A 209 3.56 5.77 -23.70
CA ALA A 209 2.37 6.22 -24.43
C ALA A 209 2.74 7.22 -25.55
N VAL A 210 3.90 7.04 -26.16
CA VAL A 210 4.40 7.95 -27.21
C VAL A 210 5.00 7.19 -28.38
N THR A 211 4.81 7.74 -29.59
CA THR A 211 5.35 7.20 -30.85
C THR A 211 6.14 8.24 -31.61
N PRO A 212 7.15 7.85 -32.42
CA PRO A 212 7.83 8.77 -33.31
C PRO A 212 6.85 9.47 -34.26
N GLY A 213 7.04 10.76 -34.50
CA GLY A 213 6.18 11.59 -35.33
C GLY A 213 4.96 12.18 -34.63
N GLN A 214 4.65 11.75 -33.41
CA GLN A 214 3.53 12.25 -32.60
C GLN A 214 3.78 13.72 -32.17
N SER A 215 2.72 14.53 -32.18
CA SER A 215 2.73 15.87 -31.56
C SER A 215 2.48 15.74 -30.05
N VAL A 216 3.26 16.44 -29.24
CA VAL A 216 3.21 16.39 -27.76
C VAL A 216 3.25 17.79 -27.17
N GLY A 217 2.91 17.94 -25.89
CA GLY A 217 3.00 19.20 -25.16
C GLY A 217 1.75 20.08 -25.26
N GLY A 218 0.71 19.64 -26.00
CA GLY A 218 -0.57 20.36 -26.07
C GLY A 218 -1.45 20.15 -24.84
N ASP A 219 -1.27 19.03 -24.14
CA ASP A 219 -2.00 18.65 -22.92
C ASP A 219 -0.99 18.36 -21.79
N PRO A 220 -0.98 19.17 -20.72
CA PRO A 220 -0.12 18.95 -19.57
C PRO A 220 -0.40 17.61 -18.83
N ALA A 221 -1.59 17.07 -18.96
CA ALA A 221 -1.98 15.79 -18.35
C ALA A 221 -1.50 14.57 -19.16
N GLN A 222 -0.98 14.77 -20.39
CA GLN A 222 -0.49 13.69 -21.23
C GLN A 222 0.80 13.10 -20.67
N VAL A 223 0.71 11.91 -20.07
CA VAL A 223 1.88 11.14 -19.65
C VAL A 223 2.47 10.42 -20.87
N LEU A 224 3.75 10.63 -21.13
CA LEU A 224 4.46 10.00 -22.26
C LEU A 224 5.23 8.77 -21.81
N PHE A 225 5.80 8.82 -20.61
CA PHE A 225 6.50 7.71 -19.96
C PHE A 225 6.15 7.65 -18.48
N THR A 226 6.15 6.44 -17.97
CA THR A 226 6.25 6.19 -16.52
C THR A 226 7.51 5.37 -16.28
N VAL A 227 8.42 5.90 -15.47
CA VAL A 227 9.64 5.21 -15.02
C VAL A 227 9.50 4.93 -13.55
N ALA A 228 9.76 3.69 -13.13
CA ALA A 228 9.62 3.27 -11.74
C ALA A 228 10.79 2.39 -11.30
N ASP A 229 11.20 2.56 -10.06
CA ASP A 229 12.05 1.61 -9.37
C ASP A 229 11.20 0.44 -8.88
N LEU A 230 11.42 -0.73 -9.48
CA LEU A 230 10.68 -1.96 -9.20
C LEU A 230 11.35 -2.83 -8.14
N ASP A 231 12.56 -2.50 -7.68
CA ASP A 231 13.31 -3.32 -6.73
C ASP A 231 12.70 -3.23 -5.30
N ARG A 232 11.89 -2.21 -5.04
CA ARG A 232 11.16 -2.03 -3.78
C ARG A 232 9.78 -1.44 -4.04
N LEU A 233 8.76 -2.22 -3.72
CA LEU A 233 7.36 -1.85 -3.93
C LEU A 233 6.65 -1.59 -2.59
N GLN A 234 5.42 -1.11 -2.67
CA GLN A 234 4.52 -0.98 -1.53
C GLN A 234 3.28 -1.85 -1.74
N VAL A 235 2.77 -2.40 -0.64
CA VAL A 235 1.37 -2.84 -0.60
C VAL A 235 0.56 -1.71 -0.02
N VAL A 236 -0.49 -1.34 -0.72
CA VAL A 236 -1.52 -0.42 -0.22
C VAL A 236 -2.74 -1.27 0.11
N ALA A 237 -2.99 -1.46 1.39
CA ALA A 237 -4.08 -2.29 1.90
C ALA A 237 -5.08 -1.45 2.69
N ASP A 238 -6.31 -1.96 2.79
CA ASP A 238 -7.42 -1.31 3.46
C ASP A 238 -7.64 -1.92 4.83
N VAL A 239 -7.60 -1.11 5.90
CA VAL A 239 -7.97 -1.49 7.26
C VAL A 239 -9.29 -0.86 7.65
N TYR A 240 -10.20 -1.64 8.20
CA TYR A 240 -11.46 -1.11 8.73
C TYR A 240 -11.21 -0.30 10.01
N GLU A 241 -12.02 0.71 10.25
CA GLU A 241 -11.94 1.61 11.41
C GLU A 241 -11.90 0.82 12.74
N ARG A 242 -12.69 -0.24 12.87
CA ARG A 242 -12.74 -1.10 14.07
C ARG A 242 -11.43 -1.85 14.35
N ASP A 243 -10.63 -2.12 13.30
CA ASP A 243 -9.40 -2.92 13.38
C ASP A 243 -8.15 -2.04 13.43
N LEU A 244 -8.31 -0.72 13.31
CA LEU A 244 -7.21 0.25 13.24
C LEU A 244 -6.26 0.18 14.45
N ALA A 245 -6.80 0.01 15.65
CA ALA A 245 -6.01 -0.06 16.88
C ALA A 245 -5.02 -1.24 16.91
N LEU A 246 -5.24 -2.25 16.06
CA LEU A 246 -4.39 -3.44 15.95
C LEU A 246 -3.19 -3.24 15.02
N VAL A 247 -3.17 -2.17 14.21
CA VAL A 247 -2.12 -1.91 13.22
C VAL A 247 -1.17 -0.83 13.74
N LYS A 248 0.13 -1.08 13.63
CA LYS A 248 1.17 -0.14 14.08
C LYS A 248 2.22 0.07 12.98
N VAL A 249 2.77 1.27 12.94
CA VAL A 249 3.94 1.57 12.08
C VAL A 249 5.11 0.70 12.52
N SER A 250 5.93 0.26 11.57
CA SER A 250 7.05 -0.67 11.75
C SER A 250 6.65 -2.09 12.13
N GLN A 251 5.36 -2.42 12.13
CA GLN A 251 4.90 -3.79 12.34
C GLN A 251 5.33 -4.68 11.16
N VAL A 252 5.90 -5.84 11.50
CA VAL A 252 6.28 -6.85 10.49
C VAL A 252 5.02 -7.56 10.00
N GLY A 253 4.94 -7.78 8.70
CA GLY A 253 3.85 -8.48 8.07
C GLY A 253 4.32 -9.40 6.96
N ARG A 254 3.40 -10.18 6.43
CA ARG A 254 3.62 -11.09 5.30
C ARG A 254 2.61 -10.76 4.20
N ILE A 255 3.11 -10.68 2.98
CA ILE A 255 2.27 -10.45 1.81
C ILE A 255 2.12 -11.75 1.05
N ASN A 256 0.89 -12.09 0.73
CA ASN A 256 0.55 -13.20 -0.12
C ASN A 256 -0.15 -12.69 -1.39
N VAL A 257 0.28 -13.17 -2.55
CA VAL A 257 -0.30 -12.84 -3.85
C VAL A 257 -0.76 -14.13 -4.54
N GLU A 258 -1.85 -14.07 -5.29
CA GLU A 258 -2.42 -15.26 -5.94
C GLU A 258 -1.52 -15.85 -7.04
N ALA A 259 -0.66 -15.01 -7.63
CA ALA A 259 0.31 -15.45 -8.63
C ALA A 259 1.37 -16.41 -8.07
N TYR A 260 1.61 -16.41 -6.76
CA TYR A 260 2.61 -17.27 -6.09
C TYR A 260 2.00 -17.94 -4.85
N PRO A 261 1.13 -18.95 -5.04
CA PRO A 261 0.48 -19.64 -3.92
C PRO A 261 1.53 -20.26 -2.99
N GLY A 262 1.34 -20.10 -1.68
CA GLY A 262 2.24 -20.67 -0.67
C GLY A 262 3.57 -19.93 -0.49
N THR A 263 3.79 -18.81 -1.19
CA THR A 263 4.95 -17.95 -0.97
C THR A 263 4.52 -16.71 -0.21
N ASP A 264 5.16 -16.46 0.93
CA ASP A 264 4.98 -15.24 1.70
C ASP A 264 6.17 -14.30 1.46
N PHE A 265 5.87 -13.05 1.13
CA PHE A 265 6.87 -11.98 0.99
C PHE A 265 6.90 -11.17 2.28
N ALA A 266 8.08 -11.03 2.87
CA ALA A 266 8.25 -10.23 4.07
C ALA A 266 7.96 -8.75 3.79
N SER A 267 7.24 -8.12 4.71
CA SER A 267 6.87 -6.71 4.60
C SER A 267 6.93 -6.00 5.94
N VAL A 268 6.99 -4.68 5.90
CA VAL A 268 6.98 -3.83 7.09
C VAL A 268 6.03 -2.66 6.86
N VAL A 269 5.12 -2.43 7.79
CA VAL A 269 4.19 -1.30 7.74
C VAL A 269 4.99 0.00 7.78
N ALA A 270 4.87 0.79 6.71
CA ALA A 270 5.56 2.06 6.54
C ALA A 270 4.76 3.23 7.12
N SER A 271 3.46 3.25 6.81
CA SER A 271 2.56 4.32 7.24
C SER A 271 1.11 3.84 7.32
N ILE A 272 0.36 4.53 8.14
CA ILE A 272 -1.09 4.40 8.29
C ILE A 272 -1.66 5.75 7.93
N GLY A 273 -2.68 5.79 7.08
CA GLY A 273 -3.32 7.04 6.67
C GLY A 273 -4.06 7.71 7.83
N ASP A 274 -4.10 9.02 7.81
CA ASP A 274 -4.80 9.82 8.84
C ASP A 274 -6.26 10.08 8.50
N VAL A 275 -6.72 9.67 7.31
CA VAL A 275 -8.06 9.95 6.81
C VAL A 275 -8.79 8.65 6.48
N VAL A 276 -10.02 8.55 6.97
CA VAL A 276 -10.95 7.46 6.62
C VAL A 276 -11.60 7.76 5.28
N ASP A 277 -11.57 6.82 4.36
CA ASP A 277 -12.36 6.92 3.13
C ASP A 277 -13.86 6.80 3.49
N PRO A 278 -14.69 7.81 3.22
CA PRO A 278 -16.09 7.82 3.63
C PRO A 278 -16.95 6.78 2.91
N ASN A 279 -16.51 6.32 1.73
CA ASN A 279 -17.27 5.35 0.94
C ASN A 279 -17.03 3.91 1.42
N THR A 280 -15.77 3.57 1.72
CA THR A 280 -15.37 2.21 2.11
C THR A 280 -15.29 2.02 3.62
N ARG A 281 -15.26 3.11 4.41
CA ARG A 281 -15.01 3.12 5.84
C ARG A 281 -13.69 2.45 6.21
N THR A 282 -12.68 2.62 5.36
CA THR A 282 -11.34 2.07 5.53
C THR A 282 -10.29 3.18 5.58
N ILE A 283 -9.15 2.82 6.16
CA ILE A 283 -7.94 3.65 6.21
C ILE A 283 -6.87 2.91 5.42
N LYS A 284 -6.08 3.64 4.61
CA LYS A 284 -4.99 3.06 3.83
C LYS A 284 -3.79 2.76 4.71
N VAL A 285 -3.37 1.51 4.70
CA VAL A 285 -2.11 1.04 5.32
C VAL A 285 -1.12 0.76 4.20
N ARG A 286 0.06 1.33 4.29
CA ARG A 286 1.15 1.11 3.33
C ARG A 286 2.24 0.28 4.00
N ALA A 287 2.66 -0.78 3.34
CA ALA A 287 3.75 -1.63 3.80
C ALA A 287 4.80 -1.80 2.69
N TRP A 288 6.08 -1.66 3.04
CA TRP A 288 7.17 -1.91 2.11
C TRP A 288 7.40 -3.41 1.91
N VAL A 289 7.73 -3.77 0.67
CA VAL A 289 8.13 -5.13 0.28
C VAL A 289 9.37 -5.04 -0.61
N ASP A 290 10.36 -5.90 -0.35
CA ASP A 290 11.53 -6.07 -1.23
C ASP A 290 11.11 -6.91 -2.45
N ASN A 291 11.51 -6.46 -3.64
CA ASN A 291 11.17 -7.10 -4.92
C ASN A 291 12.36 -7.16 -5.87
N ARG A 292 13.57 -7.36 -5.34
CA ARG A 292 14.80 -7.45 -6.17
C ARG A 292 14.76 -8.62 -7.16
N ASP A 293 14.01 -9.65 -6.86
CA ASP A 293 13.73 -10.78 -7.76
C ASP A 293 12.68 -10.45 -8.83
N GLN A 294 12.08 -9.26 -8.78
CA GLN A 294 11.07 -8.72 -9.69
C GLN A 294 9.85 -9.63 -9.91
N ARG A 295 9.54 -10.48 -8.93
CA ARG A 295 8.38 -11.38 -8.97
C ARG A 295 7.06 -10.63 -8.78
N LEU A 296 7.04 -9.66 -7.88
CA LEU A 296 5.86 -8.81 -7.66
C LEU A 296 5.74 -7.77 -8.76
N LYS A 297 4.52 -7.58 -9.24
CA LYS A 297 4.22 -6.54 -10.22
C LYS A 297 3.22 -5.55 -9.64
N PRO A 298 3.38 -4.25 -9.92
CA PRO A 298 2.36 -3.26 -9.57
C PRO A 298 0.98 -3.67 -10.08
N GLU A 299 -0.06 -3.28 -9.36
CA GLU A 299 -1.48 -3.61 -9.57
C GLU A 299 -1.86 -5.08 -9.27
N MET A 300 -0.93 -5.97 -8.88
CA MET A 300 -1.29 -7.29 -8.37
C MET A 300 -2.10 -7.17 -7.09
N PHE A 301 -3.17 -7.96 -6.98
CA PHE A 301 -3.91 -8.11 -5.71
C PHE A 301 -3.02 -8.81 -4.67
N ALA A 302 -3.07 -8.29 -3.46
CA ALA A 302 -2.26 -8.76 -2.35
C ALA A 302 -3.07 -8.85 -1.07
N ARG A 303 -2.75 -9.85 -0.24
CA ARG A 303 -3.24 -9.94 1.14
C ARG A 303 -2.07 -9.67 2.07
N LEU A 304 -2.18 -8.58 2.83
CA LEU A 304 -1.23 -8.24 3.88
C LEU A 304 -1.71 -8.89 5.17
N ARG A 305 -0.89 -9.79 5.72
CA ARG A 305 -1.13 -10.47 7.00
C ARG A 305 -0.26 -9.83 8.06
N LEU A 306 -0.87 -9.33 9.09
CA LEU A 306 -0.23 -8.72 10.24
C LEU A 306 -0.50 -9.57 11.49
N ASP A 307 0.56 -9.93 12.19
CA ASP A 307 0.42 -10.59 13.50
C ASP A 307 -0.04 -9.54 14.52
N VAL A 308 -1.19 -9.74 15.15
CA VAL A 308 -1.81 -8.77 16.04
C VAL A 308 -2.02 -9.36 17.44
N GLY A 309 -1.84 -8.52 18.46
CA GLY A 309 -1.99 -8.92 19.86
C GLY A 309 -0.88 -9.86 20.35
N ASP A 310 -1.08 -10.35 21.57
CA ASP A 310 -0.16 -11.29 22.20
C ASP A 310 -0.54 -12.74 21.81
N ALA A 311 0.49 -13.57 21.68
CA ALA A 311 0.28 -15.00 21.48
C ALA A 311 -0.44 -15.59 22.69
N THR A 312 -1.72 -15.89 22.55
CA THR A 312 -2.48 -16.55 23.60
C THR A 312 -2.48 -18.06 23.38
N PRO A 313 -2.26 -18.86 24.43
CA PRO A 313 -2.35 -20.30 24.29
C PRO A 313 -3.81 -20.70 24.02
N PHE A 314 -4.06 -21.35 22.90
CA PHE A 314 -5.36 -21.94 22.56
C PHE A 314 -5.21 -23.45 22.42
N LEU A 315 -6.29 -24.17 22.67
CA LEU A 315 -6.41 -25.53 22.20
C LEU A 315 -6.46 -25.52 20.68
N ALA A 316 -5.37 -25.95 20.03
CA ALA A 316 -5.26 -25.97 18.60
C ALA A 316 -5.18 -27.42 18.09
N ILE A 317 -5.94 -27.69 17.03
CA ILE A 317 -5.96 -28.99 16.37
C ILE A 317 -5.71 -28.77 14.85
N PRO A 318 -5.12 -29.77 14.16
CA PRO A 318 -5.01 -29.72 12.71
C PRO A 318 -6.39 -29.61 12.04
N LYS A 319 -6.53 -28.79 11.01
CA LYS A 319 -7.78 -28.64 10.28
C LYS A 319 -8.31 -29.98 9.73
N GLU A 320 -7.41 -30.88 9.37
CA GLU A 320 -7.71 -32.22 8.86
C GLU A 320 -8.41 -33.13 9.89
N ALA A 321 -8.30 -32.81 11.20
CA ALA A 321 -8.96 -33.53 12.27
C ALA A 321 -10.45 -33.19 12.42
N VAL A 322 -10.88 -32.06 11.84
CA VAL A 322 -12.27 -31.57 11.94
C VAL A 322 -13.07 -32.09 10.76
N VAL A 323 -14.16 -32.78 11.06
CA VAL A 323 -15.11 -33.29 10.07
C VAL A 323 -16.41 -32.52 10.19
N GLU A 324 -16.87 -31.97 9.09
CA GLU A 324 -18.14 -31.26 9.00
C GLU A 324 -19.26 -32.24 8.62
N ILE A 325 -20.34 -32.24 9.40
CA ILE A 325 -21.54 -33.06 9.19
C ILE A 325 -22.75 -32.16 9.49
N ASP A 326 -23.63 -31.97 8.53
CA ASP A 326 -24.86 -31.20 8.65
C ASP A 326 -24.65 -29.77 9.22
N GLY A 327 -23.54 -29.11 8.80
CA GLY A 327 -23.20 -27.76 9.25
C GLY A 327 -22.59 -27.66 10.64
N LYS A 328 -22.37 -28.80 11.31
CA LYS A 328 -21.70 -28.92 12.61
C LYS A 328 -20.31 -29.52 12.46
N HIS A 329 -19.42 -29.15 13.36
CA HIS A 329 -18.03 -29.63 13.34
C HIS A 329 -17.86 -30.73 14.41
N PHE A 330 -17.21 -31.82 14.05
CA PHE A 330 -16.94 -32.96 14.92
C PHE A 330 -15.46 -33.35 14.86
N VAL A 331 -14.98 -33.94 15.93
CA VAL A 331 -13.69 -34.63 16.00
C VAL A 331 -13.89 -36.03 16.60
N TYR A 332 -12.99 -36.95 16.24
CA TYR A 332 -12.98 -38.29 16.82
C TYR A 332 -11.92 -38.36 17.92
N VAL A 333 -12.37 -38.50 19.18
CA VAL A 333 -11.49 -38.64 20.35
C VAL A 333 -11.17 -40.13 20.52
N VAL A 334 -9.90 -40.44 20.77
CA VAL A 334 -9.42 -41.80 21.01
C VAL A 334 -9.58 -42.13 22.48
N GLU A 335 -10.47 -43.05 22.84
CA GLU A 335 -10.62 -43.54 24.23
C GLU A 335 -9.72 -44.74 24.51
N ALA A 336 -9.61 -45.65 23.52
CA ALA A 336 -8.74 -46.83 23.60
C ALA A 336 -8.24 -47.17 22.16
N PRO A 337 -7.20 -47.98 22.01
CA PRO A 337 -6.78 -48.47 20.70
C PRO A 337 -7.94 -49.07 19.91
N GLY A 338 -8.27 -48.51 18.77
CA GLY A 338 -9.38 -48.91 17.90
C GLY A 338 -10.77 -48.42 18.36
N ARG A 339 -10.88 -47.66 19.43
CA ARG A 339 -12.16 -47.12 19.93
C ARG A 339 -12.18 -45.61 19.85
N TYR A 340 -13.06 -45.06 19.03
CA TYR A 340 -13.20 -43.66 18.74
C TYR A 340 -14.58 -43.14 19.13
N VAL A 341 -14.61 -41.96 19.76
CA VAL A 341 -15.88 -41.32 20.18
C VAL A 341 -16.01 -40.03 19.38
N LYS A 342 -17.11 -39.90 18.69
CA LYS A 342 -17.49 -38.68 17.96
C LYS A 342 -17.89 -37.63 18.98
N ARG A 343 -17.29 -36.45 18.86
CA ARG A 343 -17.58 -35.32 19.75
C ARG A 343 -17.78 -34.04 18.93
N GLU A 344 -18.89 -33.38 19.19
CA GLU A 344 -19.17 -32.08 18.62
C GLU A 344 -18.18 -31.04 19.19
N VAL A 345 -17.66 -30.18 18.34
CA VAL A 345 -16.70 -29.13 18.70
C VAL A 345 -17.12 -27.80 18.11
N VAL A 346 -16.96 -26.75 18.91
CA VAL A 346 -17.08 -25.38 18.39
C VAL A 346 -15.68 -24.91 18.03
N VAL A 347 -15.50 -24.56 16.76
CA VAL A 347 -14.20 -24.19 16.22
C VAL A 347 -14.22 -22.81 15.63
N SER A 348 -13.07 -22.14 15.67
CA SER A 348 -12.82 -20.86 14.99
C SER A 348 -11.61 -20.99 14.09
N ASN A 349 -11.67 -20.40 12.91
CA ASN A 349 -10.56 -20.43 11.97
C ASN A 349 -9.32 -19.74 12.54
N VAL A 350 -8.19 -20.44 12.43
CA VAL A 350 -6.87 -19.91 12.74
C VAL A 350 -5.97 -20.16 11.54
N SER A 351 -5.00 -19.30 11.32
CA SER A 351 -4.05 -19.39 10.21
C SER A 351 -3.08 -20.58 10.35
N GLY A 352 -2.44 -20.99 9.26
CA GLY A 352 -1.39 -22.02 9.29
C GLY A 352 -1.87 -23.48 9.36
N GLY A 353 -3.07 -23.80 8.87
CA GLY A 353 -3.59 -25.19 8.82
C GLY A 353 -4.03 -25.73 10.19
N GLN A 354 -4.10 -24.88 11.20
CA GLN A 354 -4.61 -25.18 12.53
C GLN A 354 -5.99 -24.56 12.72
N VAL A 355 -6.80 -25.17 13.60
CA VAL A 355 -8.13 -24.69 13.98
C VAL A 355 -8.16 -24.55 15.50
N ARG A 356 -8.64 -23.41 15.99
CA ARG A 356 -8.84 -23.17 17.41
C ARG A 356 -10.11 -23.87 17.88
N VAL A 357 -10.02 -24.67 18.93
CA VAL A 357 -11.17 -25.25 19.59
C VAL A 357 -11.61 -24.35 20.73
N LEU A 358 -12.88 -23.95 20.71
CA LEU A 358 -13.51 -23.15 21.75
C LEU A 358 -14.18 -24.07 22.78
N GLU A 359 -14.86 -25.14 22.30
CA GLU A 359 -15.56 -26.08 23.13
C GLU A 359 -15.49 -27.49 22.54
N GLY A 360 -15.62 -28.54 23.37
CA GLY A 360 -15.81 -29.94 22.97
C GLY A 360 -14.61 -30.85 23.26
N VAL A 361 -13.36 -30.37 23.33
CA VAL A 361 -12.20 -31.17 23.73
C VAL A 361 -11.34 -30.45 24.76
N THR A 362 -10.55 -31.21 25.51
CA THR A 362 -9.64 -30.69 26.54
C THR A 362 -8.18 -31.04 26.20
N SER A 363 -7.23 -30.29 26.77
CA SER A 363 -5.82 -30.60 26.66
C SER A 363 -5.51 -32.02 27.20
N GLY A 364 -4.60 -32.69 26.52
CA GLY A 364 -4.21 -34.05 26.85
C GLY A 364 -5.04 -35.15 26.15
N GLN A 365 -6.20 -34.81 25.59
CA GLN A 365 -6.98 -35.79 24.82
C GLN A 365 -6.30 -36.11 23.49
N ARG A 366 -6.41 -37.38 23.07
CA ARG A 366 -5.88 -37.81 21.78
C ARG A 366 -7.01 -37.80 20.76
N ILE A 367 -6.80 -37.15 19.62
CA ILE A 367 -7.76 -37.05 18.51
C ILE A 367 -7.18 -37.66 17.24
N VAL A 368 -8.08 -38.10 16.37
CA VAL A 368 -7.70 -38.55 14.99
C VAL A 368 -7.42 -37.35 14.12
N THR A 369 -6.26 -37.32 13.49
CA THR A 369 -5.85 -36.24 12.57
C THR A 369 -5.97 -36.64 11.11
N LYS A 370 -5.57 -37.87 10.76
CA LYS A 370 -5.82 -38.41 9.42
C LYS A 370 -6.68 -39.66 9.49
N GLY A 371 -7.53 -39.84 8.49
CA GLY A 371 -8.46 -40.96 8.45
C GLY A 371 -9.80 -40.73 9.16
N ALA A 372 -10.08 -39.53 9.68
CA ALA A 372 -11.36 -39.18 10.28
C ALA A 372 -12.57 -39.45 9.35
N VAL A 373 -12.39 -39.23 8.06
CA VAL A 373 -13.41 -39.49 7.01
C VAL A 373 -13.68 -41.01 6.86
N LEU A 374 -12.67 -41.87 7.09
CA LEU A 374 -12.84 -43.32 7.04
C LEU A 374 -13.70 -43.81 8.19
N ILE A 375 -13.53 -43.19 9.39
CA ILE A 375 -14.34 -43.50 10.57
C ILE A 375 -15.80 -43.06 10.34
N LYS A 376 -16.03 -41.89 9.74
CA LYS A 376 -17.36 -41.42 9.32
C LYS A 376 -18.07 -42.40 8.38
N GLY A 377 -17.35 -43.02 7.44
CA GLY A 377 -17.93 -44.00 6.52
C GLY A 377 -18.43 -45.30 7.17
N GLN A 378 -18.01 -45.60 8.40
CA GLN A 378 -18.45 -46.75 9.15
C GLN A 378 -19.62 -46.45 10.12
N GLU A 379 -19.91 -45.17 10.39
CA GLU A 379 -21.13 -44.76 11.12
C GLU A 379 -22.42 -44.98 10.31
N VAL A 380 -22.32 -45.07 8.99
CA VAL A 380 -23.48 -45.14 8.08
C VAL A 380 -23.86 -46.60 7.73
N LYS A 381 -23.22 -47.59 8.32
CA LYS A 381 -23.60 -48.98 8.26
C LYS A 381 -24.12 -49.45 9.60
#